data_fd4e6dcce7850fdb51c33036a735b654
#
_entry.id   fd4e6dcce7850fdb51c33036a735b654
#
_cell.length_a   1.000
_cell.length_b   1.000
_cell.length_c   1.000
_cell.angle_alpha   90.00
_cell.angle_beta   90.00
_cell.angle_gamma   90.00
#
_symmetry.space_group_name_H-M   'P 1'
#
loop_
_entity.id
_entity.type
_entity.pdbx_description
1 polymer ?
#
loop_
_entity_poly.entity_id
_entity_poly.type
_entity_poly.pdbx_seq_one_letter_code
_entity_poly.pdbx_strand_id
1 'polypeptide(L)'
;SHREWRERLSLLSQVSASLLAPNDLDEGRLQQLLGSLMSHQVEFGDLYFQRSWHESWMLEDGIVKDGSYNIDQGVGVRAVSGEKTGFAYSDELSLLALQQSVTAARGIAAAGAQGKVKAWARTEANLLYPAMDPLQTLDKQQKIALLEQMDKFARSLDPAINQVMASISGVYEEILVAATDGTLAADVRPLVRLSVTVIAEKGDRRERGSAGGGGRFGYDYFLELDGLESRAFGYVREAVR
;
A
#
# COMPACT_ATOMS: atom_id res chain seq x y z
N SER A 1 10.96 11.64 20.66
CA SER A 1 10.27 12.65 21.50
C SER A 1 8.92 12.12 21.96
N HIS A 2 8.32 12.75 23.00
CA HIS A 2 6.97 12.39 23.48
C HIS A 2 5.88 12.50 22.40
N ARG A 3 6.10 13.35 21.41
CA ARG A 3 5.20 13.54 20.27
C ARG A 3 5.28 12.33 19.31
N GLU A 4 6.47 11.91 18.96
CA GLU A 4 6.70 10.72 18.11
C GLU A 4 6.17 9.45 18.78
N TRP A 5 6.31 9.32 20.08
CA TRP A 5 5.79 8.19 20.83
C TRP A 5 4.24 8.14 20.79
N ARG A 6 3.57 9.29 20.92
CA ARG A 6 2.10 9.36 20.78
C ARG A 6 1.62 9.07 19.36
N GLU A 7 2.35 9.54 18.35
CA GLU A 7 2.03 9.26 16.95
C GLU A 7 2.17 7.78 16.61
N ARG A 8 3.16 7.10 17.18
CA ARG A 8 3.39 5.66 16.99
C ARG A 8 2.36 4.77 17.70
N LEU A 9 1.96 5.12 18.90
CA LEU A 9 0.85 4.45 19.59
C LEU A 9 -0.46 4.66 18.86
N SER A 10 -0.65 5.84 18.27
CA SER A 10 -1.79 6.15 17.42
C SER A 10 -1.83 5.29 16.16
N LEU A 11 -0.68 5.00 15.54
CA LEU A 11 -0.60 4.16 14.33
C LEU A 11 -1.04 2.73 14.59
N LEU A 12 -0.51 2.08 15.63
CA LEU A 12 -0.92 0.72 16.00
C LEU A 12 -2.41 0.65 16.32
N SER A 13 -2.93 1.60 17.08
CA SER A 13 -4.36 1.68 17.42
C SER A 13 -5.23 1.91 16.18
N GLN A 14 -4.79 2.77 15.27
CA GLN A 14 -5.48 3.07 14.01
C GLN A 14 -5.56 1.85 13.10
N VAL A 15 -4.44 1.18 12.89
CA VAL A 15 -4.36 -0.02 12.03
C VAL A 15 -5.14 -1.17 12.66
N SER A 16 -5.03 -1.38 13.97
CA SER A 16 -5.81 -2.39 14.68
C SER A 16 -7.32 -2.13 14.57
N ALA A 17 -7.75 -0.89 14.71
CA ALA A 17 -9.16 -0.53 14.55
C ALA A 17 -9.65 -0.75 13.10
N SER A 18 -8.80 -0.54 12.11
CA SER A 18 -9.12 -0.74 10.70
C SER A 18 -9.18 -2.22 10.32
N LEU A 19 -8.20 -3.01 10.75
CA LEU A 19 -8.03 -4.41 10.32
C LEU A 19 -8.75 -5.41 11.22
N LEU A 20 -8.81 -5.18 12.51
CA LEU A 20 -9.31 -6.15 13.49
C LEU A 20 -10.77 -5.90 13.88
N ALA A 21 -11.12 -4.70 14.30
CA ALA A 21 -12.44 -4.42 14.85
C ALA A 21 -13.61 -4.72 13.90
N PRO A 22 -13.55 -4.40 12.59
CA PRO A 22 -14.63 -4.72 11.67
C PRO A 22 -14.83 -6.24 11.46
N ASN A 23 -13.82 -7.04 11.76
CA ASN A 23 -13.81 -8.49 11.61
C ASN A 23 -14.05 -9.21 12.95
N ASP A 24 -14.49 -8.49 13.97
CA ASP A 24 -14.71 -9.01 15.32
C ASP A 24 -13.44 -9.65 15.93
N LEU A 25 -12.29 -9.04 15.64
CA LEU A 25 -10.98 -9.43 16.14
C LEU A 25 -10.42 -8.36 17.08
N ASP A 26 -9.62 -8.80 18.03
CA ASP A 26 -8.87 -7.97 18.96
C ASP A 26 -7.53 -8.63 19.33
N GLU A 27 -6.70 -7.95 20.08
CA GLU A 27 -5.40 -8.47 20.51
C GLU A 27 -5.54 -9.78 21.30
N GLY A 28 -6.57 -9.91 22.12
CA GLY A 28 -6.84 -11.14 22.91
C GLY A 28 -7.11 -12.34 22.01
N ARG A 29 -7.92 -12.17 20.98
CA ARG A 29 -8.19 -13.21 19.98
C ARG A 29 -6.96 -13.58 19.16
N LEU A 30 -6.12 -12.60 18.78
CA LEU A 30 -4.85 -12.88 18.12
C LEU A 30 -3.91 -13.68 19.00
N GLN A 31 -3.83 -13.38 20.30
CA GLN A 31 -3.04 -14.18 21.25
C GLN A 31 -3.54 -15.62 21.35
N GLN A 32 -4.86 -15.82 21.36
CA GLN A 32 -5.45 -17.16 21.36
C GLN A 32 -5.12 -17.93 20.08
N LEU A 33 -5.18 -17.27 18.94
CA LEU A 33 -4.82 -17.86 17.64
C LEU A 33 -3.34 -18.26 17.59
N LEU A 34 -2.45 -17.40 18.06
CA LEU A 34 -1.01 -17.69 18.14
C LEU A 34 -0.74 -18.82 19.16
N GLY A 35 -1.45 -18.85 20.28
CA GLY A 35 -1.40 -19.96 21.24
C GLY A 35 -1.82 -21.28 20.63
N SER A 36 -2.89 -21.29 19.84
CA SER A 36 -3.35 -22.45 19.09
C SER A 36 -2.31 -22.89 18.04
N LEU A 37 -1.65 -21.95 17.38
CA LEU A 37 -0.59 -22.23 16.43
C LEU A 37 0.60 -22.93 17.09
N MET A 38 0.95 -22.53 18.31
CA MET A 38 2.07 -23.10 19.09
C MET A 38 1.77 -24.45 19.74
N SER A 39 0.52 -24.89 19.77
CA SER A 39 0.10 -26.08 20.52
C SER A 39 0.59 -27.42 19.95
N HIS A 40 1.20 -27.45 18.76
CA HIS A 40 1.60 -28.65 18.04
C HIS A 40 3.08 -28.62 17.64
N GLN A 41 3.96 -28.39 18.59
CA GLN A 41 5.43 -28.45 18.36
C GLN A 41 5.96 -27.39 17.40
N VAL A 42 5.30 -26.24 17.31
CA VAL A 42 5.77 -25.08 16.55
C VAL A 42 6.67 -24.22 17.43
N GLU A 43 7.84 -23.84 16.95
CA GLU A 43 8.82 -23.01 17.68
C GLU A 43 8.49 -21.52 17.56
N PHE A 44 7.98 -21.10 16.40
CA PHE A 44 7.68 -19.73 16.06
C PHE A 44 6.48 -19.66 15.14
N GLY A 45 5.65 -18.65 15.32
CA GLY A 45 4.58 -18.34 14.41
C GLY A 45 4.27 -16.87 14.33
N ASP A 46 3.71 -16.45 13.23
CA ASP A 46 3.23 -15.10 13.05
C ASP A 46 1.94 -15.03 12.22
N LEU A 47 1.24 -13.91 12.41
CA LEU A 47 0.08 -13.49 11.64
C LEU A 47 0.45 -12.18 10.94
N TYR A 48 0.29 -12.13 9.65
CA TYR A 48 0.54 -10.95 8.82
C TYR A 48 -0.77 -10.51 8.17
N PHE A 49 -1.31 -9.38 8.62
CA PHE A 49 -2.52 -8.78 8.08
C PHE A 49 -2.16 -7.67 7.11
N GLN A 50 -2.88 -7.60 6.00
CA GLN A 50 -2.69 -6.56 5.00
C GLN A 50 -4.04 -6.13 4.43
N ARG A 51 -4.22 -4.83 4.26
CA ARG A 51 -5.30 -4.24 3.49
C ARG A 51 -4.74 -3.11 2.65
N SER A 52 -5.08 -3.13 1.36
CA SER A 52 -4.62 -2.14 0.39
C SER A 52 -5.80 -1.52 -0.33
N TRP A 53 -5.78 -0.20 -0.46
CA TRP A 53 -6.69 0.57 -1.30
C TRP A 53 -5.91 1.05 -2.51
N HIS A 54 -6.40 0.72 -3.70
CA HIS A 54 -5.80 1.08 -4.98
C HIS A 54 -6.73 1.99 -5.74
N GLU A 55 -6.18 3.02 -6.34
CA GLU A 55 -6.91 3.95 -7.17
C GLU A 55 -6.06 4.29 -8.40
N SER A 56 -6.71 4.42 -9.55
CA SER A 56 -6.07 4.92 -10.76
C SER A 56 -7.04 5.73 -11.61
N TRP A 57 -6.51 6.76 -12.25
CA TRP A 57 -7.22 7.61 -13.20
C TRP A 57 -6.35 7.83 -14.42
N MET A 58 -6.94 7.68 -15.61
CA MET A 58 -6.27 7.92 -16.88
C MET A 58 -7.07 8.90 -17.71
N LEU A 59 -6.40 9.89 -18.26
CA LEU A 59 -6.93 10.82 -19.24
C LEU A 59 -6.20 10.59 -20.56
N GLU A 60 -6.96 10.38 -21.63
CA GLU A 60 -6.45 10.24 -22.99
C GLU A 60 -7.18 11.20 -23.89
N ASP A 61 -6.44 12.10 -24.50
CA ASP A 61 -6.96 13.15 -25.40
C ASP A 61 -8.12 13.95 -24.81
N GLY A 62 -7.98 14.36 -23.54
CA GLY A 62 -8.96 15.14 -22.82
C GLY A 62 -10.16 14.35 -22.28
N ILE A 63 -10.19 13.03 -22.45
CA ILE A 63 -11.28 12.16 -22.02
C ILE A 63 -10.79 11.22 -20.92
N VAL A 64 -11.53 11.14 -19.81
CA VAL A 64 -11.29 10.15 -18.77
C VAL A 64 -11.62 8.77 -19.33
N LYS A 65 -10.60 7.95 -19.56
CA LYS A 65 -10.74 6.60 -20.14
C LYS A 65 -10.91 5.53 -19.09
N ASP A 66 -10.27 5.70 -17.95
CA ASP A 66 -10.28 4.73 -16.88
C ASP A 66 -10.29 5.42 -15.53
N GLY A 67 -11.09 4.89 -14.64
CA GLY A 67 -11.13 5.25 -13.24
C GLY A 67 -11.41 3.98 -12.45
N SER A 68 -10.44 3.49 -11.70
CA SER A 68 -10.58 2.29 -10.90
C SER A 68 -10.34 2.58 -9.42
N TYR A 69 -11.08 1.89 -8.60
CA TYR A 69 -10.89 1.87 -7.16
C TYR A 69 -11.18 0.47 -6.65
N ASN A 70 -10.22 -0.15 -6.01
CA ASN A 70 -10.39 -1.48 -5.45
C ASN A 70 -9.70 -1.61 -4.10
N ILE A 71 -10.19 -2.54 -3.31
CA ILE A 71 -9.67 -2.89 -1.99
C ILE A 71 -9.25 -4.36 -2.03
N ASP A 72 -8.00 -4.62 -1.66
CA ASP A 72 -7.48 -5.96 -1.40
C ASP A 72 -7.19 -6.13 0.08
N GLN A 73 -7.45 -7.32 0.59
CA GLN A 73 -7.12 -7.67 1.97
C GLN A 73 -6.75 -9.14 2.09
N GLY A 74 -6.02 -9.46 3.12
CA GLY A 74 -5.68 -10.84 3.43
C GLY A 74 -4.89 -10.97 4.72
N VAL A 75 -4.76 -12.21 5.16
CA VAL A 75 -3.92 -12.59 6.28
C VAL A 75 -3.10 -13.82 5.92
N GLY A 76 -1.80 -13.74 6.17
CA GLY A 76 -0.91 -14.88 6.13
C GLY A 76 -0.65 -15.42 7.53
N VAL A 77 -0.66 -16.72 7.67
CA VAL A 77 -0.32 -17.43 8.90
C VAL A 77 0.92 -18.26 8.63
N ARG A 78 1.97 -18.06 9.38
CA ARG A 78 3.22 -18.80 9.28
C ARG A 78 3.51 -19.56 10.57
N ALA A 79 3.93 -20.80 10.43
CA ALA A 79 4.39 -21.64 11.51
C ALA A 79 5.75 -22.23 11.16
N VAL A 80 6.70 -22.13 12.09
CA VAL A 80 8.06 -22.65 11.91
C VAL A 80 8.34 -23.70 12.97
N SER A 81 8.82 -24.86 12.53
CA SER A 81 9.22 -25.98 13.39
C SER A 81 10.52 -26.58 12.87
N GLY A 82 11.64 -26.24 13.52
CA GLY A 82 12.96 -26.60 13.02
C GLY A 82 13.22 -25.99 11.64
N GLU A 83 13.54 -26.84 10.67
CA GLU A 83 13.75 -26.42 9.28
C GLU A 83 12.47 -26.39 8.44
N LYS A 84 11.34 -26.76 9.01
CA LYS A 84 10.05 -26.77 8.33
C LYS A 84 9.28 -25.47 8.57
N THR A 85 8.71 -24.93 7.50
CA THR A 85 7.82 -23.78 7.55
C THR A 85 6.49 -24.15 6.93
N GLY A 86 5.41 -23.97 7.71
CA GLY A 86 4.05 -24.05 7.22
C GLY A 86 3.53 -22.64 6.97
N PHE A 87 2.83 -22.45 5.86
CA PHE A 87 2.21 -21.19 5.51
C PHE A 87 0.80 -21.41 5.01
N ALA A 88 -0.13 -20.61 5.48
CA ALA A 88 -1.50 -20.56 4.97
C ALA A 88 -1.92 -19.11 4.78
N TYR A 89 -2.77 -18.87 3.81
CA TYR A 89 -3.26 -17.55 3.46
C TYR A 89 -4.79 -17.56 3.37
N SER A 90 -5.41 -16.46 3.79
CA SER A 90 -6.84 -16.21 3.59
C SER A 90 -7.05 -14.76 3.13
N ASP A 91 -7.94 -14.55 2.18
CA ASP A 91 -8.44 -13.23 1.80
C ASP A 91 -9.59 -12.76 2.70
N GLU A 92 -10.11 -13.63 3.54
CA GLU A 92 -11.11 -13.33 4.56
C GLU A 92 -10.43 -13.16 5.93
N LEU A 93 -10.74 -12.06 6.62
CA LEU A 93 -10.16 -11.70 7.92
C LEU A 93 -11.04 -12.14 9.11
N SER A 94 -12.02 -13.01 8.90
CA SER A 94 -12.88 -13.52 9.98
C SER A 94 -12.12 -14.44 10.95
N LEU A 95 -12.60 -14.53 12.18
CA LEU A 95 -12.04 -15.45 13.17
C LEU A 95 -12.04 -16.89 12.66
N LEU A 96 -13.11 -17.33 12.01
CA LEU A 96 -13.24 -18.68 11.46
C LEU A 96 -12.15 -18.94 10.38
N ALA A 97 -11.98 -18.03 9.45
CA ALA A 97 -10.96 -18.15 8.40
C ALA A 97 -9.54 -18.18 8.99
N LEU A 98 -9.28 -17.39 10.02
CA LEU A 98 -8.01 -17.40 10.76
C LEU A 98 -7.78 -18.71 11.50
N GLN A 99 -8.78 -19.27 12.15
CA GLN A 99 -8.69 -20.58 12.81
C GLN A 99 -8.38 -21.70 11.81
N GLN A 100 -9.00 -21.66 10.63
CA GLN A 100 -8.73 -22.61 9.55
C GLN A 100 -7.31 -22.46 9.02
N SER A 101 -6.83 -21.23 8.81
CA SER A 101 -5.48 -20.95 8.36
C SER A 101 -4.41 -21.35 9.37
N VAL A 102 -4.66 -21.13 10.66
CA VAL A 102 -3.81 -21.58 11.76
C VAL A 102 -3.70 -23.11 11.76
N THR A 103 -4.81 -23.80 11.63
CA THR A 103 -4.83 -25.27 11.56
C THR A 103 -4.06 -25.80 10.38
N ALA A 104 -4.22 -25.19 9.21
CA ALA A 104 -3.51 -25.57 7.98
C ALA A 104 -1.99 -25.33 8.10
N ALA A 105 -1.56 -24.16 8.54
CA ALA A 105 -0.14 -23.83 8.69
C ALA A 105 0.53 -24.73 9.74
N ARG A 106 -0.14 -24.99 10.86
CA ARG A 106 0.31 -25.88 11.91
C ARG A 106 0.47 -27.32 11.42
N GLY A 107 -0.48 -27.83 10.63
CA GLY A 107 -0.43 -29.17 10.05
C GLY A 107 0.76 -29.37 9.10
N ILE A 108 1.14 -28.34 8.35
CA ILE A 108 2.30 -28.37 7.46
C ILE A 108 3.61 -28.39 8.25
N ALA A 109 3.67 -27.64 9.34
CA ALA A 109 4.89 -27.50 10.17
C ALA A 109 5.04 -28.62 11.22
N ALA A 110 4.08 -29.52 11.35
CA ALA A 110 4.00 -30.50 12.43
C ALA A 110 5.17 -31.50 12.46
N ALA A 111 6.30 -31.11 13.06
CA ALA A 111 7.36 -32.02 13.52
C ALA A 111 8.49 -31.28 14.25
N GLY A 112 8.32 -30.87 15.50
CA GLY A 112 9.39 -30.16 16.15
C GLY A 112 9.19 -29.87 17.62
N ALA A 113 9.80 -28.82 18.15
CA ALA A 113 9.81 -28.48 19.57
C ALA A 113 8.55 -27.71 20.01
N GLN A 114 8.23 -27.81 21.31
CA GLN A 114 7.16 -27.02 21.90
C GLN A 114 7.66 -25.60 22.24
N GLY A 115 6.91 -24.59 21.80
CA GLY A 115 7.17 -23.20 22.14
C GLY A 115 6.02 -22.57 22.95
N LYS A 116 6.29 -21.41 23.55
CA LYS A 116 5.31 -20.60 24.27
C LYS A 116 5.18 -19.24 23.62
N VAL A 117 3.94 -18.73 23.55
CA VAL A 117 3.68 -17.35 23.11
C VAL A 117 4.21 -16.40 24.19
N LYS A 118 5.06 -15.47 23.78
CA LYS A 118 5.54 -14.39 24.65
C LYS A 118 4.50 -13.27 24.71
N ALA A 119 4.41 -12.61 25.86
CA ALA A 119 3.64 -11.39 25.96
C ALA A 119 4.13 -10.35 24.95
N TRP A 120 3.21 -9.64 24.33
CA TRP A 120 3.59 -8.68 23.29
C TRP A 120 4.32 -7.46 23.86
N ALA A 121 5.49 -7.20 23.32
CA ALA A 121 6.12 -5.90 23.39
C ALA A 121 5.68 -5.14 22.13
N ARG A 122 5.04 -3.99 22.31
CA ARG A 122 4.67 -3.13 21.19
C ARG A 122 5.95 -2.64 20.51
N THR A 123 6.19 -3.12 19.30
CA THR A 123 7.36 -2.74 18.52
C THR A 123 7.16 -1.35 17.95
N GLU A 124 8.14 -0.48 18.16
CA GLU A 124 8.13 0.85 17.57
C GLU A 124 8.28 0.77 16.04
N ALA A 125 7.35 1.37 15.32
CA ALA A 125 7.44 1.51 13.88
C ALA A 125 8.60 2.46 13.52
N ASN A 126 9.48 2.02 12.64
CA ASN A 126 10.50 2.87 12.06
C ASN A 126 9.85 3.60 10.87
N LEU A 127 9.32 4.80 11.11
CA LEU A 127 8.64 5.58 10.09
C LEU A 127 9.66 6.20 9.13
N LEU A 128 9.91 5.51 8.02
CA LEU A 128 10.78 6.01 6.93
C LEU A 128 10.07 7.04 6.04
N TYR A 129 8.76 7.16 6.15
CA TYR A 129 7.89 8.04 5.36
C TYR A 129 6.64 8.41 6.18
N PRO A 130 5.89 9.45 5.77
CA PRO A 130 4.68 9.84 6.50
C PRO A 130 3.64 8.71 6.54
N ALA A 131 3.09 8.44 7.72
CA ALA A 131 1.97 7.52 7.90
C ALA A 131 0.67 8.25 7.55
N MET A 132 0.31 8.25 6.27
CA MET A 132 -0.84 8.99 5.76
C MET A 132 -1.55 8.22 4.65
N ASP A 133 -2.84 8.49 4.46
CA ASP A 133 -3.59 8.05 3.29
C ASP A 133 -3.34 9.02 2.13
N PRO A 134 -2.58 8.62 1.10
CA PRO A 134 -2.27 9.51 -0.02
C PRO A 134 -3.50 9.77 -0.90
N LEU A 135 -4.48 8.87 -0.91
CA LEU A 135 -5.65 8.95 -1.79
C LEU A 135 -6.57 10.12 -1.42
N GLN A 136 -6.51 10.57 -0.16
CA GLN A 136 -7.31 11.68 0.35
C GLN A 136 -6.64 13.06 0.18
N THR A 137 -5.42 13.12 -0.31
CA THR A 137 -4.68 14.39 -0.45
C THR A 137 -5.15 15.25 -1.60
N LEU A 138 -5.80 14.67 -2.60
CA LEU A 138 -6.57 15.34 -3.63
C LEU A 138 -7.92 14.65 -3.78
N ASP A 139 -8.97 15.42 -4.06
CA ASP A 139 -10.27 14.86 -4.43
C ASP A 139 -10.29 14.42 -5.91
N LYS A 140 -11.34 13.72 -6.32
CA LYS A 140 -11.51 13.24 -7.70
C LYS A 140 -11.39 14.36 -8.74
N GLN A 141 -12.02 15.51 -8.48
CA GLN A 141 -12.02 16.63 -9.40
C GLN A 141 -10.64 17.25 -9.54
N GLN A 142 -9.90 17.37 -8.43
CA GLN A 142 -8.53 17.86 -8.43
C GLN A 142 -7.57 16.91 -9.17
N LYS A 143 -7.75 15.60 -9.04
CA LYS A 143 -6.97 14.60 -9.77
C LYS A 143 -7.20 14.73 -11.28
N ILE A 144 -8.46 14.80 -11.70
CA ILE A 144 -8.81 14.96 -13.11
C ILE A 144 -8.32 16.31 -13.65
N ALA A 145 -8.50 17.39 -12.89
CA ALA A 145 -8.01 18.71 -13.26
C ALA A 145 -6.49 18.74 -13.47
N LEU A 146 -5.74 18.04 -12.63
CA LEU A 146 -4.28 17.92 -12.80
C LEU A 146 -3.93 17.25 -14.13
N LEU A 147 -4.60 16.13 -14.46
CA LEU A 147 -4.37 15.43 -15.72
C LEU A 147 -4.74 16.28 -16.93
N GLU A 148 -5.86 17.02 -16.86
CA GLU A 148 -6.27 17.95 -17.90
C GLU A 148 -5.28 19.11 -18.11
N GLN A 149 -4.73 19.64 -17.03
CA GLN A 149 -3.71 20.69 -17.08
C GLN A 149 -2.41 20.18 -17.73
N MET A 150 -2.02 18.95 -17.44
CA MET A 150 -0.86 18.31 -18.06
C MET A 150 -1.06 18.11 -19.57
N ASP A 151 -2.26 17.67 -19.98
CA ASP A 151 -2.64 17.53 -21.39
C ASP A 151 -2.52 18.87 -22.12
N LYS A 152 -3.17 19.90 -21.61
CA LYS A 152 -3.14 21.25 -22.21
C LYS A 152 -1.71 21.82 -22.28
N PHE A 153 -0.95 21.63 -21.22
CA PHE A 153 0.43 22.10 -21.18
C PHE A 153 1.31 21.38 -22.19
N ALA A 154 1.21 20.07 -22.33
CA ALA A 154 1.94 19.30 -23.32
C ALA A 154 1.65 19.81 -24.75
N ARG A 155 0.39 20.00 -25.10
CA ARG A 155 -0.02 20.50 -26.41
C ARG A 155 0.46 21.93 -26.69
N SER A 156 0.61 22.74 -25.63
CA SER A 156 1.13 24.10 -25.76
C SER A 156 2.64 24.16 -26.05
N LEU A 157 3.37 23.11 -25.73
CA LEU A 157 4.84 23.07 -25.89
C LEU A 157 5.28 22.73 -27.32
N ASP A 158 4.48 21.94 -28.04
CA ASP A 158 4.80 21.56 -29.42
C ASP A 158 3.47 21.30 -30.18
N PRO A 159 3.21 22.02 -31.29
CA PRO A 159 2.03 21.83 -32.11
C PRO A 159 2.01 20.47 -32.85
N ALA A 160 3.10 19.75 -32.92
CA ALA A 160 3.17 18.42 -33.50
C ALA A 160 2.58 17.33 -32.57
N ILE A 161 2.36 17.64 -31.30
CA ILE A 161 1.75 16.72 -30.34
C ILE A 161 0.27 16.57 -30.67
N ASN A 162 -0.13 15.36 -31.01
CA ASN A 162 -1.51 15.01 -31.36
C ASN A 162 -2.18 14.05 -30.39
N GLN A 163 -1.42 13.34 -29.54
CA GLN A 163 -1.94 12.48 -28.49
C GLN A 163 -1.24 12.74 -27.17
N VAL A 164 -2.00 12.80 -26.10
CA VAL A 164 -1.51 12.91 -24.73
C VAL A 164 -2.25 11.94 -23.85
N MET A 165 -1.51 11.11 -23.13
CA MET A 165 -2.03 10.22 -22.08
C MET A 165 -1.40 10.63 -20.77
N ALA A 166 -2.21 10.98 -19.79
CA ALA A 166 -1.77 11.28 -18.43
C ALA A 166 -2.47 10.36 -17.43
N SER A 167 -1.73 9.82 -16.48
CA SER A 167 -2.29 8.92 -15.48
C SER A 167 -1.77 9.24 -14.08
N ILE A 168 -2.65 9.10 -13.11
CA ILE A 168 -2.36 9.20 -11.69
C ILE A 168 -2.85 7.94 -10.99
N SER A 169 -2.01 7.38 -10.15
CA SER A 169 -2.36 6.20 -9.35
C SER A 169 -1.84 6.32 -7.94
N GLY A 170 -2.53 5.69 -7.02
CA GLY A 170 -2.14 5.68 -5.63
C GLY A 170 -2.52 4.38 -4.93
N VAL A 171 -1.74 4.06 -3.92
CA VAL A 171 -1.95 2.93 -3.03
C VAL A 171 -1.82 3.42 -1.60
N TYR A 172 -2.78 3.05 -0.79
CA TYR A 172 -2.71 3.12 0.66
C TYR A 172 -2.73 1.71 1.22
N GLU A 173 -1.73 1.35 2.01
CA GLU A 173 -1.58 0.00 2.53
C GLU A 173 -1.40 0.04 4.04
N GLU A 174 -2.20 -0.75 4.75
CA GLU A 174 -2.08 -0.99 6.18
C GLU A 174 -1.59 -2.41 6.43
N ILE A 175 -0.62 -2.56 7.33
CA ILE A 175 -0.02 -3.84 7.71
C ILE A 175 -0.04 -3.96 9.22
N LEU A 176 -0.39 -5.16 9.71
CA LEU A 176 -0.29 -5.52 11.12
C LEU A 176 0.39 -6.88 11.23
N VAL A 177 1.42 -6.97 12.04
CA VAL A 177 2.15 -8.21 12.32
C VAL A 177 2.02 -8.54 13.81
N ALA A 178 1.58 -9.76 14.10
CA ALA A 178 1.53 -10.31 15.44
C ALA A 178 2.29 -11.64 15.46
N ALA A 179 3.29 -11.77 16.33
CA ALA A 179 4.16 -12.93 16.38
C ALA A 179 4.28 -13.52 17.79
N THR A 180 4.65 -14.78 17.85
CA THR A 180 4.82 -15.52 19.11
C THR A 180 6.04 -15.10 19.91
N ASP A 181 6.99 -14.38 19.31
CA ASP A 181 8.15 -13.79 19.97
C ASP A 181 7.86 -12.50 20.75
N GLY A 182 6.60 -12.06 20.75
CA GLY A 182 6.13 -10.83 21.38
C GLY A 182 6.05 -9.62 20.46
N THR A 183 6.32 -9.77 19.17
CA THR A 183 6.15 -8.68 18.20
C THR A 183 4.68 -8.38 17.97
N LEU A 184 4.32 -7.12 18.14
CA LEU A 184 3.05 -6.55 17.66
C LEU A 184 3.38 -5.20 17.03
N ALA A 185 3.34 -5.14 15.71
CA ALA A 185 3.78 -3.99 14.92
C ALA A 185 2.77 -3.65 13.83
N ALA A 186 2.58 -2.36 13.61
CA ALA A 186 1.77 -1.84 12.51
C ALA A 186 2.61 -0.94 11.60
N ASP A 187 2.25 -0.92 10.32
CA ASP A 187 2.85 -0.04 9.33
C ASP A 187 1.76 0.48 8.38
N VAL A 188 1.99 1.66 7.86
CA VAL A 188 1.14 2.30 6.85
C VAL A 188 2.04 2.75 5.71
N ARG A 189 1.74 2.30 4.50
CA ARG A 189 2.58 2.53 3.33
C ARG A 189 1.80 3.28 2.25
N PRO A 190 2.06 4.59 2.09
CA PRO A 190 1.58 5.33 0.93
C PRO A 190 2.47 5.07 -0.28
N LEU A 191 1.88 5.09 -1.46
CA LEU A 191 2.62 5.08 -2.72
C LEU A 191 1.79 5.79 -3.78
N VAL A 192 2.37 6.77 -4.44
CA VAL A 192 1.72 7.51 -5.52
C VAL A 192 2.60 7.55 -6.76
N ARG A 193 1.95 7.64 -7.91
CA ARG A 193 2.62 7.80 -9.20
C ARG A 193 1.82 8.71 -10.11
N LEU A 194 2.55 9.57 -10.82
CA LEU A 194 2.04 10.41 -11.90
C LEU A 194 2.89 10.17 -13.14
N SER A 195 2.26 9.98 -14.29
CA SER A 195 2.98 9.78 -15.56
C SER A 195 2.25 10.47 -16.70
N VAL A 196 3.02 10.81 -17.71
CA VAL A 196 2.52 11.40 -18.95
C VAL A 196 3.26 10.78 -20.13
N THR A 197 2.49 10.49 -21.18
CA THR A 197 3.02 10.05 -22.47
C THR A 197 2.47 10.96 -23.55
N VAL A 198 3.34 11.43 -24.43
CA VAL A 198 2.99 12.26 -25.58
C VAL A 198 3.38 11.56 -26.87
N ILE A 199 2.57 11.75 -27.89
CA ILE A 199 2.87 11.30 -29.26
C ILE A 199 2.84 12.52 -30.16
N ALA A 200 3.94 12.74 -30.87
CA ALA A 200 4.10 13.81 -31.85
C ALA A 200 4.18 13.21 -33.25
N GLU A 201 3.48 13.81 -34.19
CA GLU A 201 3.52 13.44 -35.61
C GLU A 201 3.83 14.65 -36.46
N LYS A 202 4.83 14.53 -37.35
CA LYS A 202 5.19 15.54 -38.31
C LYS A 202 5.55 14.87 -39.63
N GLY A 203 4.68 15.00 -40.62
CA GLY A 203 4.80 14.24 -41.87
C GLY A 203 4.73 12.73 -41.60
N ASP A 204 5.73 12.00 -42.07
CA ASP A 204 5.82 10.54 -41.86
C ASP A 204 6.53 10.15 -40.54
N ARG A 205 6.99 11.13 -39.77
CA ARG A 205 7.63 10.86 -38.47
C ARG A 205 6.60 10.82 -37.33
N ARG A 206 6.70 9.77 -36.55
CA ARG A 206 5.97 9.61 -35.31
C ARG A 206 6.96 9.33 -34.16
N GLU A 207 6.91 10.15 -33.15
CA GLU A 207 7.75 10.01 -31.97
C GLU A 207 6.90 9.94 -30.70
N ARG A 208 7.38 9.18 -29.73
CA ARG A 208 6.74 8.99 -28.44
C ARG A 208 7.72 9.39 -27.34
N GLY A 209 7.26 10.23 -26.41
CA GLY A 209 7.96 10.57 -25.19
C GLY A 209 7.15 10.24 -23.95
N SER A 210 7.79 9.81 -22.89
CA SER A 210 7.17 9.51 -21.62
C SER A 210 8.02 9.99 -20.47
N ALA A 211 7.37 10.47 -19.42
CA ALA A 211 8.01 10.81 -18.17
C ALA A 211 7.05 10.61 -17.00
N GLY A 212 7.57 10.56 -15.82
CA GLY A 212 6.78 10.45 -14.62
C GLY A 212 7.63 10.25 -13.39
N GLY A 213 6.97 10.19 -12.27
CA GLY A 213 7.60 9.96 -10.99
C GLY A 213 6.59 9.56 -9.93
N GLY A 214 7.08 9.27 -8.77
CA GLY A 214 6.26 8.89 -7.64
C GLY A 214 7.10 8.60 -6.42
N GLY A 215 6.44 8.22 -5.35
CA GLY A 215 7.09 7.89 -4.10
C GLY A 215 6.10 7.69 -2.96
N ARG A 216 6.64 7.61 -1.76
CA ARG A 216 5.90 7.36 -0.53
C ARG A 216 5.45 8.65 0.15
N PHE A 217 4.56 9.37 -0.51
CA PHE A 217 4.00 10.64 -0.09
C PHE A 217 2.59 10.82 -0.68
N GLY A 218 1.94 11.97 -0.45
CA GLY A 218 0.65 12.30 -1.02
C GLY A 218 0.71 12.86 -2.44
N TYR A 219 -0.42 12.95 -3.10
CA TYR A 219 -0.53 13.52 -4.46
C TYR A 219 -0.16 15.01 -4.53
N ASP A 220 -0.27 15.74 -3.43
CA ASP A 220 0.14 17.14 -3.32
C ASP A 220 1.61 17.37 -3.68
N TYR A 221 2.46 16.35 -3.52
CA TYR A 221 3.85 16.37 -3.98
C TYR A 221 3.99 16.79 -5.45
N PHE A 222 3.10 16.35 -6.32
CA PHE A 222 3.14 16.66 -7.75
C PHE A 222 2.76 18.12 -8.06
N LEU A 223 2.09 18.79 -7.15
CA LEU A 223 1.73 20.21 -7.25
C LEU A 223 2.81 21.14 -6.70
N GLU A 224 3.76 20.60 -5.94
CA GLU A 224 4.88 21.36 -5.39
C GLU A 224 5.84 21.83 -6.49
N LEU A 225 6.42 23.01 -6.27
CA LEU A 225 7.39 23.57 -7.19
C LEU A 225 8.72 22.82 -7.13
N ASP A 226 9.25 22.50 -8.32
CA ASP A 226 10.61 22.06 -8.55
C ASP A 226 11.25 23.07 -9.52
N GLY A 227 11.93 24.05 -8.95
CA GLY A 227 12.34 25.25 -9.68
C GLY A 227 11.17 26.24 -9.84
N LEU A 228 10.83 26.58 -11.08
CA LEU A 228 9.76 27.55 -11.41
C LEU A 228 8.41 26.91 -11.74
N GLU A 229 8.38 25.59 -11.88
CA GLU A 229 7.19 24.84 -12.25
C GLU A 229 6.87 23.76 -11.22
N SER A 230 5.62 23.27 -11.25
CA SER A 230 5.26 22.08 -10.50
C SER A 230 6.00 20.84 -11.04
N ARG A 231 6.17 19.84 -10.19
CA ARG A 231 6.74 18.55 -10.62
C ARG A 231 5.95 17.91 -11.75
N ALA A 232 4.64 18.01 -11.71
CA ALA A 232 3.77 17.53 -12.79
C ALA A 232 4.13 18.17 -14.15
N PHE A 233 4.32 19.47 -14.20
CA PHE A 233 4.72 20.16 -15.42
C PHE A 233 6.17 19.86 -15.81
N GLY A 234 7.03 19.60 -14.86
CA GLY A 234 8.39 19.10 -15.11
C GLY A 234 8.38 17.76 -15.86
N TYR A 235 7.50 16.83 -15.49
CA TYR A 235 7.33 15.57 -16.22
C TYR A 235 6.84 15.79 -17.65
N VAL A 236 5.92 16.73 -17.85
CA VAL A 236 5.45 17.08 -19.21
C VAL A 236 6.60 17.59 -20.07
N ARG A 237 7.43 18.49 -19.55
CA ARG A 237 8.61 18.99 -20.30
C ARG A 237 9.59 17.88 -20.64
N GLU A 238 9.82 16.97 -19.73
CA GLU A 238 10.70 15.82 -19.97
C GLU A 238 10.13 14.90 -21.05
N ALA A 239 8.84 14.64 -21.04
CA ALA A 239 8.19 13.79 -22.04
C ALA A 239 8.20 14.41 -23.44
N VAL A 240 8.16 15.74 -23.54
CA VAL A 240 8.14 16.49 -24.82
C VAL A 240 9.54 16.65 -25.44
N ARG A 241 10.62 16.48 -24.68
CA ARG A 241 12.00 16.55 -25.21
C ARG A 241 12.33 15.39 -26.14
#